data_a831403aac6d681f2e8c2fea9b8a5069
#
_entry.id   a831403aac6d681f2e8c2fea9b8a5069
#
_cell.length_a   1.000
_cell.length_b   1.000
_cell.length_c   1.000
_cell.angle_alpha   90.00
_cell.angle_beta   90.00
_cell.angle_gamma   90.00
#
_symmetry.space_group_name_H-M   'P 1'
#
loop_
_entity.id
_entity.type
_entity.pdbx_description
1 polymer ?
#
loop_
_entity_poly.entity_id
_entity_poly.type
_entity_poly.pdbx_seq_one_letter_code
_entity_poly.pdbx_strand_id
1 'polypeptide(L)'
;MPLQMRTLTVSFLVALGVAPALAAQVPAADPADVATIPGIVRAYYEVISGPPGQPRQWRRDSTLYMPGAMFVAMQERQGAPAPSLMTPEEFRQNTNAGFVKNGFYETEIGSRIERFGNVAQVRSVYETRRTAAGPLTGRGINYLMLFWDGSRWWISGAVWDDERPATPIPAAWIGVFETAP
;
A
#
# COMPACT_ATOMS: atom_id res chain seq x y z
N MET A 1 -6.29 -62.09 55.14
CA MET A 1 -6.08 -61.64 53.74
C MET A 1 -6.72 -60.28 53.57
N PRO A 2 -5.91 -59.21 53.41
CA PRO A 2 -6.49 -57.89 53.16
C PRO A 2 -6.70 -57.62 51.67
N LEU A 3 -7.89 -57.12 51.35
CA LEU A 3 -8.37 -56.77 50.02
C LEU A 3 -7.68 -55.45 49.58
N GLN A 4 -6.88 -55.50 48.50
CA GLN A 4 -6.28 -54.26 47.93
C GLN A 4 -7.29 -53.59 46.98
N MET A 5 -7.70 -52.41 47.35
CA MET A 5 -8.52 -51.54 46.55
C MET A 5 -7.61 -50.77 45.57
N ARG A 6 -7.70 -51.04 44.25
CA ARG A 6 -7.02 -50.33 43.19
C ARG A 6 -7.81 -49.09 42.84
N THR A 7 -7.27 -47.92 43.14
CA THR A 7 -7.82 -46.63 42.74
C THR A 7 -7.44 -46.37 41.25
N LEU A 8 -8.44 -46.33 40.37
CA LEU A 8 -8.26 -45.86 38.98
C LEU A 8 -8.27 -44.35 38.95
N THR A 9 -7.16 -43.74 38.64
CA THR A 9 -7.06 -42.32 38.38
C THR A 9 -7.37 -42.08 36.90
N VAL A 10 -8.51 -41.50 36.59
CA VAL A 10 -8.89 -41.06 35.23
C VAL A 10 -8.30 -39.63 35.02
N SER A 11 -7.26 -39.51 34.22
CA SER A 11 -6.70 -38.21 33.79
C SER A 11 -7.51 -37.66 32.63
N PHE A 12 -8.26 -36.58 32.87
CA PHE A 12 -8.94 -35.82 31.84
C PHE A 12 -7.92 -34.88 31.17
N LEU A 13 -7.51 -35.20 29.94
CA LEU A 13 -6.76 -34.29 29.09
C LEU A 13 -7.75 -33.29 28.49
N VAL A 14 -7.76 -32.04 28.97
CA VAL A 14 -8.44 -30.94 28.33
C VAL A 14 -7.56 -30.43 27.18
N ALA A 15 -7.88 -30.84 25.96
CA ALA A 15 -7.27 -30.26 24.77
C ALA A 15 -7.85 -28.84 24.57
N LEU A 16 -7.09 -27.79 24.96
CA LEU A 16 -7.37 -26.43 24.55
C LEU A 16 -7.14 -26.34 23.03
N GLY A 17 -8.22 -26.41 22.26
CA GLY A 17 -8.22 -26.08 20.84
C GLY A 17 -7.96 -24.59 20.67
N VAL A 18 -6.75 -24.21 20.30
CA VAL A 18 -6.46 -22.86 19.80
C VAL A 18 -7.14 -22.77 18.44
N ALA A 19 -8.32 -22.12 18.40
CA ALA A 19 -8.95 -21.75 17.13
C ALA A 19 -7.97 -20.82 16.38
N PRO A 20 -7.62 -21.10 15.10
CA PRO A 20 -6.84 -20.15 14.33
C PRO A 20 -7.63 -18.85 14.25
N ALA A 21 -7.03 -17.75 14.69
CA ALA A 21 -7.57 -16.43 14.45
C ALA A 21 -7.82 -16.31 12.93
N LEU A 22 -9.06 -15.98 12.53
CA LEU A 22 -9.39 -15.67 11.15
C LEU A 22 -8.59 -14.41 10.79
N ALA A 23 -7.37 -14.59 10.29
CA ALA A 23 -6.68 -13.51 9.61
C ALA A 23 -7.57 -13.10 8.44
N ALA A 24 -8.00 -11.85 8.41
CA ALA A 24 -8.77 -11.31 7.30
C ALA A 24 -8.02 -11.66 6.01
N GLN A 25 -8.58 -12.55 5.20
CA GLN A 25 -7.93 -13.01 3.97
C GLN A 25 -7.89 -11.83 3.01
N VAL A 26 -6.68 -11.38 2.69
CA VAL A 26 -6.50 -10.42 1.59
C VAL A 26 -7.06 -11.05 0.33
N PRO A 27 -7.91 -10.35 -0.43
CA PRO A 27 -8.44 -10.89 -1.68
C PRO A 27 -7.33 -11.33 -2.63
N ALA A 28 -7.57 -12.32 -3.47
CA ALA A 28 -6.60 -12.75 -4.47
C ALA A 28 -6.27 -11.57 -5.41
N ALA A 29 -4.97 -11.30 -5.59
CA ALA A 29 -4.48 -10.28 -6.50
C ALA A 29 -4.41 -10.80 -7.93
N ASP A 30 -4.56 -9.90 -8.91
CA ASP A 30 -4.20 -10.20 -10.30
C ASP A 30 -2.68 -10.41 -10.38
N PRO A 31 -2.19 -11.54 -10.92
CA PRO A 31 -0.77 -11.75 -11.13
C PRO A 31 -0.08 -10.62 -11.91
N ALA A 32 -0.77 -10.01 -12.88
CA ALA A 32 -0.24 -8.89 -13.65
C ALA A 32 0.08 -7.65 -12.78
N ASP A 33 -0.60 -7.52 -11.64
CA ASP A 33 -0.34 -6.41 -10.71
C ASP A 33 0.82 -6.69 -9.76
N VAL A 34 1.09 -7.95 -9.43
CA VAL A 34 1.95 -8.25 -8.27
C VAL A 34 3.15 -9.14 -8.59
N ALA A 35 3.27 -9.64 -9.83
CA ALA A 35 4.40 -10.49 -10.23
C ALA A 35 5.72 -9.71 -10.36
N THR A 36 5.66 -8.40 -10.60
CA THR A 36 6.85 -7.55 -10.80
C THR A 36 6.73 -6.24 -10.04
N ILE A 37 7.86 -5.61 -9.71
CA ILE A 37 7.87 -4.26 -9.09
C ILE A 37 7.20 -3.23 -10.00
N PRO A 38 7.51 -3.13 -11.31
CA PRO A 38 6.77 -2.22 -12.19
C PRO A 38 5.26 -2.51 -12.26
N GLY A 39 4.85 -3.78 -12.16
CA GLY A 39 3.44 -4.17 -12.13
C GLY A 39 2.71 -3.60 -10.93
N ILE A 40 3.27 -3.78 -9.72
CA ILE A 40 2.61 -3.31 -8.50
C ILE A 40 2.62 -1.78 -8.39
N VAL A 41 3.67 -1.10 -8.88
CA VAL A 41 3.70 0.37 -8.96
C VAL A 41 2.65 0.89 -9.94
N ARG A 42 2.53 0.30 -11.12
CA ARG A 42 1.45 0.65 -12.08
C ARG A 42 0.08 0.48 -11.45
N ALA A 43 -0.19 -0.67 -10.82
CA ALA A 43 -1.46 -0.95 -10.17
C ALA A 43 -1.76 0.07 -9.06
N TYR A 44 -0.75 0.46 -8.26
CA TYR A 44 -0.86 1.47 -7.21
C TYR A 44 -1.46 2.79 -7.71
N TYR A 45 -1.08 3.26 -8.90
CA TYR A 45 -1.62 4.47 -9.54
C TYR A 45 -2.97 4.25 -10.23
N GLU A 46 -3.14 3.12 -10.90
CA GLU A 46 -4.37 2.82 -11.66
C GLU A 46 -5.59 2.69 -10.76
N VAL A 47 -5.45 2.04 -9.59
CA VAL A 47 -6.58 1.71 -8.71
C VAL A 47 -7.29 2.94 -8.13
N ILE A 48 -6.55 4.02 -7.93
CA ILE A 48 -7.09 5.29 -7.39
C ILE A 48 -7.51 6.27 -8.48
N SER A 49 -7.11 6.01 -9.74
CA SER A 49 -7.34 6.91 -10.86
C SER A 49 -8.69 6.66 -11.54
N GLY A 50 -9.35 7.73 -11.99
CA GLY A 50 -10.59 7.64 -12.76
C GLY A 50 -11.37 8.97 -12.82
N PRO A 51 -12.35 9.05 -13.77
CA PRO A 51 -13.14 10.25 -13.97
C PRO A 51 -14.13 10.53 -12.82
N PRO A 52 -14.72 11.74 -12.80
CA PRO A 52 -15.84 12.03 -11.89
C PRO A 52 -16.99 11.03 -12.06
N GLY A 53 -17.64 10.67 -10.96
CA GLY A 53 -18.78 9.75 -10.93
C GLY A 53 -18.41 8.27 -10.98
N GLN A 54 -17.18 7.91 -11.32
CA GLN A 54 -16.75 6.51 -11.38
C GLN A 54 -16.21 6.04 -10.03
N PRO A 55 -16.67 4.90 -9.50
CA PRO A 55 -16.06 4.26 -8.33
C PRO A 55 -14.59 3.91 -8.57
N ARG A 56 -13.76 4.03 -7.53
CA ARG A 56 -12.36 3.61 -7.58
C ARG A 56 -12.26 2.09 -7.44
N GLN A 57 -11.13 1.51 -7.83
CA GLN A 57 -10.92 0.06 -7.84
C GLN A 57 -10.49 -0.45 -6.45
N TRP A 58 -11.23 -0.08 -5.38
CA TRP A 58 -10.82 -0.35 -3.99
C TRP A 58 -10.63 -1.82 -3.65
N ARG A 59 -11.38 -2.73 -4.32
CA ARG A 59 -11.15 -4.17 -4.16
C ARG A 59 -9.79 -4.59 -4.72
N ARG A 60 -9.40 -4.08 -5.89
CA ARG A 60 -8.08 -4.32 -6.49
C ARG A 60 -6.99 -3.64 -5.67
N ASP A 61 -7.21 -2.41 -5.21
CA ASP A 61 -6.32 -1.67 -4.32
C ASP A 61 -5.99 -2.48 -3.06
N SER A 62 -6.99 -3.05 -2.39
CA SER A 62 -6.79 -3.82 -1.16
C SER A 62 -5.91 -5.07 -1.34
N THR A 63 -5.66 -5.51 -2.56
CA THR A 63 -4.79 -6.65 -2.85
C THR A 63 -3.31 -6.29 -2.91
N LEU A 64 -2.95 -5.01 -2.96
CA LEU A 64 -1.56 -4.57 -3.14
C LEU A 64 -0.77 -4.53 -1.83
N TYR A 65 -1.45 -4.38 -0.70
CA TYR A 65 -0.84 -4.12 0.60
C TYR A 65 -0.82 -5.34 1.49
N MET A 66 0.28 -5.53 2.21
CA MET A 66 0.33 -6.52 3.29
C MET A 66 -0.63 -6.13 4.44
N PRO A 67 -1.14 -7.09 5.22
CA PRO A 67 -1.82 -6.78 6.47
C PRO A 67 -0.92 -5.96 7.41
N GLY A 68 -1.43 -4.85 7.92
CA GLY A 68 -0.66 -3.95 8.78
C GLY A 68 0.21 -2.92 8.04
N ALA A 69 0.11 -2.80 6.71
CA ALA A 69 0.74 -1.72 5.96
C ALA A 69 0.30 -0.35 6.48
N MET A 70 1.24 0.61 6.48
CA MET A 70 1.00 1.97 6.94
C MET A 70 1.38 2.99 5.89
N PHE A 71 0.59 4.05 5.81
CA PHE A 71 0.82 5.23 4.99
C PHE A 71 1.18 6.43 5.86
N VAL A 72 2.08 7.25 5.36
CA VAL A 72 2.42 8.55 5.97
C VAL A 72 2.31 9.62 4.89
N ALA A 73 1.28 10.46 4.99
CA ALA A 73 1.15 11.65 4.18
C ALA A 73 1.84 12.82 4.88
N MET A 74 2.82 13.43 4.24
CA MET A 74 3.39 14.67 4.75
C MET A 74 2.51 15.84 4.35
N GLN A 75 2.23 16.70 5.31
CA GLN A 75 1.47 17.93 5.14
C GLN A 75 2.26 19.09 5.75
N GLU A 76 1.83 20.30 5.47
CA GLU A 76 2.30 21.48 6.18
C GLU A 76 1.14 22.07 6.97
N ARG A 77 1.33 22.28 8.26
CA ARG A 77 0.36 22.94 9.13
C ARG A 77 1.06 24.09 9.86
N GLN A 78 0.55 25.28 9.69
CA GLN A 78 1.12 26.50 10.30
C GLN A 78 2.61 26.69 9.99
N GLY A 79 3.05 26.36 8.78
CA GLY A 79 4.44 26.48 8.34
C GLY A 79 5.40 25.39 8.88
N ALA A 80 4.87 24.33 9.50
CA ALA A 80 5.68 23.22 10.00
C ALA A 80 5.25 21.87 9.38
N PRO A 81 6.20 20.95 9.15
CA PRO A 81 5.88 19.59 8.70
C PRO A 81 4.94 18.88 9.67
N ALA A 82 3.87 18.29 9.16
CA ALA A 82 2.85 17.59 9.93
C ALA A 82 2.56 16.23 9.29
N PRO A 83 3.08 15.11 9.82
CA PRO A 83 2.78 13.78 9.31
C PRO A 83 1.33 13.40 9.65
N SER A 84 0.66 12.76 8.69
CA SER A 84 -0.64 12.12 8.87
C SER A 84 -0.45 10.62 8.63
N LEU A 85 -0.55 9.83 9.70
CA LEU A 85 -0.44 8.38 9.65
C LEU A 85 -1.83 7.79 9.42
N MET A 86 -1.93 6.80 8.53
CA MET A 86 -3.17 6.11 8.25
C MET A 86 -2.91 4.71 7.68
N THR A 87 -3.86 3.82 7.84
CA THR A 87 -3.90 2.54 7.13
C THR A 87 -4.38 2.74 5.69
N PRO A 88 -4.13 1.78 4.76
CA PRO A 88 -4.72 1.81 3.42
C PRO A 88 -6.25 1.90 3.44
N GLU A 89 -6.91 1.30 4.46
CA GLU A 89 -8.36 1.39 4.61
C GLU A 89 -8.82 2.80 4.97
N GLU A 90 -8.16 3.46 5.94
CA GLU A 90 -8.45 4.86 6.29
C GLU A 90 -8.18 5.80 5.11
N PHE A 91 -7.12 5.55 4.33
CA PHE A 91 -6.86 6.30 3.09
C PHE A 91 -8.05 6.20 2.11
N ARG A 92 -8.56 4.98 1.85
CA ARG A 92 -9.74 4.76 1.00
C ARG A 92 -10.95 5.52 1.51
N GLN A 93 -11.24 5.41 2.81
CA GLN A 93 -12.39 6.08 3.44
C GLN A 93 -12.28 7.60 3.34
N ASN A 94 -11.10 8.16 3.59
CA ASN A 94 -10.85 9.60 3.60
C ASN A 94 -10.88 10.22 2.20
N THR A 95 -10.47 9.47 1.16
CA THR A 95 -10.29 10.02 -0.20
C THR A 95 -11.43 9.70 -1.16
N ASN A 96 -12.16 8.59 -0.95
CA ASN A 96 -13.14 8.07 -1.89
C ASN A 96 -14.18 9.11 -2.35
N ALA A 97 -14.80 9.81 -1.42
CA ALA A 97 -15.84 10.79 -1.74
C ALA A 97 -15.30 11.92 -2.63
N GLY A 98 -14.10 12.42 -2.32
CA GLY A 98 -13.43 13.45 -3.09
C GLY A 98 -13.02 12.98 -4.50
N PHE A 99 -12.44 11.81 -4.59
CA PHE A 99 -11.99 11.21 -5.85
C PHE A 99 -13.17 10.91 -6.79
N VAL A 100 -14.26 10.35 -6.26
CA VAL A 100 -15.46 10.08 -7.05
C VAL A 100 -16.14 11.37 -7.49
N LYS A 101 -16.27 12.36 -6.60
CA LYS A 101 -16.94 13.64 -6.91
C LYS A 101 -16.19 14.45 -7.98
N ASN A 102 -14.88 14.58 -7.85
CA ASN A 102 -14.08 15.54 -8.61
C ASN A 102 -13.29 14.93 -9.77
N GLY A 103 -13.20 13.59 -9.85
CA GLY A 103 -12.18 12.91 -10.63
C GLY A 103 -10.81 13.02 -9.97
N PHE A 104 -9.99 12.00 -10.17
CA PHE A 104 -8.61 11.97 -9.72
C PHE A 104 -7.82 11.04 -10.62
N TYR A 105 -6.74 11.54 -11.17
CA TYR A 105 -5.76 10.79 -11.93
C TYR A 105 -4.41 11.07 -11.35
N GLU A 106 -3.68 10.02 -11.00
CA GLU A 106 -2.30 10.08 -10.57
C GLU A 106 -1.47 9.22 -11.51
N THR A 107 -0.38 9.78 -12.01
CA THR A 107 0.47 9.12 -13.01
C THR A 107 1.92 9.22 -12.59
N GLU A 108 2.64 8.11 -12.63
CA GLU A 108 4.08 8.10 -12.46
C GLU A 108 4.74 8.80 -13.65
N ILE A 109 5.59 9.78 -13.35
CA ILE A 109 6.34 10.56 -14.35
C ILE A 109 7.85 10.38 -14.23
N GLY A 110 8.31 9.51 -13.35
CA GLY A 110 9.69 9.12 -13.16
C GLY A 110 9.84 8.24 -11.94
N SER A 111 10.75 7.29 -11.97
CA SER A 111 11.00 6.42 -10.82
C SER A 111 12.42 5.90 -10.75
N ARG A 112 12.82 5.52 -9.54
CA ARG A 112 14.03 4.74 -9.28
C ARG A 112 13.69 3.59 -8.34
N ILE A 113 14.00 2.39 -8.80
CA ILE A 113 13.83 1.15 -8.04
C ILE A 113 15.21 0.74 -7.51
N GLU A 114 15.31 0.57 -6.19
CA GLU A 114 16.48 -0.01 -5.52
C GLU A 114 16.06 -1.34 -4.90
N ARG A 115 16.74 -2.42 -5.29
CA ARG A 115 16.38 -3.78 -4.86
C ARG A 115 17.58 -4.51 -4.27
N PHE A 116 17.35 -5.19 -3.14
CA PHE A 116 18.28 -6.16 -2.59
C PHE A 116 17.54 -7.47 -2.26
N GLY A 117 17.82 -8.53 -3.00
CA GLY A 117 17.16 -9.83 -2.80
C GLY A 117 15.65 -9.74 -2.89
N ASN A 118 14.97 -9.95 -1.77
CA ASN A 118 13.51 -9.98 -1.66
C ASN A 118 12.91 -8.67 -1.10
N VAL A 119 13.67 -7.61 -0.99
CA VAL A 119 13.18 -6.28 -0.58
C VAL A 119 13.52 -5.24 -1.62
N ALA A 120 12.65 -4.23 -1.73
CA ALA A 120 12.87 -3.11 -2.64
C ALA A 120 12.29 -1.80 -2.08
N GLN A 121 12.87 -0.69 -2.51
CA GLN A 121 12.33 0.64 -2.35
C GLN A 121 12.10 1.25 -3.74
N VAL A 122 10.97 1.91 -3.91
CA VAL A 122 10.69 2.68 -5.13
C VAL A 122 10.50 4.14 -4.74
N ARG A 123 11.36 5.00 -5.27
CA ARG A 123 11.10 6.44 -5.35
C ARG A 123 10.31 6.67 -6.62
N SER A 124 9.07 7.07 -6.51
CA SER A 124 8.17 7.30 -7.63
C SER A 124 7.72 8.76 -7.63
N VAL A 125 8.03 9.48 -8.70
CA VAL A 125 7.58 10.86 -8.93
C VAL A 125 6.25 10.80 -9.62
N TYR A 126 5.27 11.52 -9.09
CA TYR A 126 3.91 11.53 -9.66
C TYR A 126 3.45 12.94 -10.03
N GLU A 127 2.45 12.97 -10.90
CA GLU A 127 1.62 14.14 -11.15
C GLU A 127 0.14 13.80 -11.00
N THR A 128 -0.65 14.78 -10.59
CA THR A 128 -2.10 14.61 -10.42
C THR A 128 -2.90 15.52 -11.32
N ARG A 129 -4.07 15.05 -11.75
CA ARG A 129 -5.04 15.76 -12.59
C ARG A 129 -6.45 15.39 -12.18
N ARG A 130 -7.45 16.20 -12.54
CA ARG A 130 -8.86 15.84 -12.33
C ARG A 130 -9.47 15.03 -13.47
N THR A 131 -8.93 15.17 -14.66
CA THR A 131 -9.27 14.37 -15.85
C THR A 131 -7.99 13.91 -16.52
N ALA A 132 -8.03 12.82 -17.30
CA ALA A 132 -6.84 12.21 -17.90
C ALA A 132 -5.98 13.21 -18.73
N ALA A 133 -6.62 14.13 -19.44
CA ALA A 133 -5.94 15.17 -20.23
C ALA A 133 -6.10 16.59 -19.65
N GLY A 134 -6.53 16.70 -18.38
CA GLY A 134 -6.77 17.98 -17.73
C GLY A 134 -5.49 18.70 -17.31
N PRO A 135 -5.62 19.92 -16.80
CA PRO A 135 -4.48 20.65 -16.26
C PRO A 135 -3.88 19.93 -15.04
N LEU A 136 -2.59 20.13 -14.86
CA LEU A 136 -1.86 19.66 -13.68
C LEU A 136 -2.47 20.27 -12.41
N THR A 137 -2.75 19.46 -11.39
CA THR A 137 -3.24 19.89 -10.09
C THR A 137 -2.22 19.76 -8.97
N GLY A 138 -1.22 18.93 -9.14
CA GLY A 138 -0.14 18.75 -8.18
C GLY A 138 0.90 17.77 -8.69
N ARG A 139 2.05 17.73 -8.03
CA ARG A 139 3.11 16.74 -8.17
C ARG A 139 3.66 16.39 -6.80
N GLY A 140 4.29 15.26 -6.69
CA GLY A 140 4.95 14.84 -5.46
C GLY A 140 5.80 13.60 -5.66
N ILE A 141 6.22 13.04 -4.56
CA ILE A 141 7.05 11.84 -4.54
C ILE A 141 6.42 10.84 -3.58
N ASN A 142 6.21 9.63 -4.07
CA ASN A 142 5.92 8.45 -3.27
C ASN A 142 7.23 7.65 -3.03
N TYR A 143 7.49 7.28 -1.79
CA TYR A 143 8.45 6.25 -1.43
C TYR A 143 7.69 5.01 -1.03
N LEU A 144 7.76 3.96 -1.86
CA LEU A 144 7.10 2.68 -1.62
C LEU A 144 8.13 1.68 -1.09
N MET A 145 7.79 1.01 0.01
CA MET A 145 8.59 -0.09 0.55
C MET A 145 7.93 -1.42 0.17
N LEU A 146 8.68 -2.30 -0.49
CA LEU A 146 8.17 -3.55 -1.03
C LEU A 146 8.96 -4.76 -0.54
N PHE A 147 8.28 -5.92 -0.52
CA PHE A 147 8.95 -7.20 -0.33
C PHE A 147 8.30 -8.30 -1.19
N TRP A 148 9.10 -9.30 -1.50
CA TRP A 148 8.70 -10.54 -2.19
C TRP A 148 8.51 -11.66 -1.17
N ASP A 149 7.33 -12.29 -1.13
CA ASP A 149 7.00 -13.36 -0.18
C ASP A 149 7.32 -14.79 -0.69
N GLY A 150 7.92 -14.89 -1.86
CA GLY A 150 8.15 -16.16 -2.58
C GLY A 150 7.15 -16.38 -3.71
N SER A 151 6.04 -15.64 -3.75
CA SER A 151 4.99 -15.78 -4.75
C SER A 151 4.60 -14.46 -5.42
N ARG A 152 4.73 -13.35 -4.72
CA ARG A 152 4.30 -12.02 -5.20
C ARG A 152 5.01 -10.87 -4.47
N TRP A 153 4.98 -9.69 -5.08
CA TRP A 153 5.34 -8.44 -4.41
C TRP A 153 4.17 -7.90 -3.58
N TRP A 154 4.54 -7.29 -2.45
CA TRP A 154 3.65 -6.60 -1.53
C TRP A 154 4.17 -5.20 -1.24
N ILE A 155 3.28 -4.24 -1.06
CA ILE A 155 3.60 -2.95 -0.47
C ILE A 155 3.45 -3.06 1.05
N SER A 156 4.54 -2.84 1.80
CA SER A 156 4.55 -2.83 3.27
C SER A 156 4.28 -1.45 3.84
N GLY A 157 4.48 -0.40 3.06
CA GLY A 157 4.20 0.97 3.44
C GLY A 157 4.49 1.96 2.33
N ALA A 158 3.92 3.16 2.47
CA ALA A 158 4.15 4.28 1.59
C ALA A 158 4.29 5.58 2.39
N VAL A 159 5.25 6.40 1.99
CA VAL A 159 5.43 7.76 2.53
C VAL A 159 5.48 8.71 1.35
N TRP A 160 4.72 9.80 1.41
CA TRP A 160 4.74 10.78 0.32
C TRP A 160 4.74 12.21 0.82
N ASP A 161 5.24 13.07 -0.03
CA ASP A 161 5.21 14.52 0.14
C ASP A 161 4.93 15.21 -1.19
N ASP A 162 4.13 16.27 -1.14
CA ASP A 162 3.80 17.06 -2.31
C ASP A 162 4.88 18.09 -2.63
N GLU A 163 5.06 18.38 -3.92
CA GLU A 163 5.94 19.46 -4.38
C GLU A 163 5.42 20.81 -3.90
N ARG A 164 6.34 21.63 -3.40
CA ARG A 164 6.09 23.01 -2.98
C ARG A 164 7.19 23.93 -3.50
N PRO A 165 6.98 25.25 -3.57
CA PRO A 165 8.05 26.18 -3.98
C PRO A 165 9.34 26.03 -3.18
N ALA A 166 9.25 25.70 -1.89
CA ALA A 166 10.41 25.47 -1.03
C ALA A 166 11.04 24.07 -1.18
N THR A 167 10.33 23.13 -1.77
CA THR A 167 10.78 21.74 -1.99
C THR A 167 10.43 21.29 -3.40
N PRO A 168 11.05 21.89 -4.45
CA PRO A 168 10.79 21.50 -5.82
C PRO A 168 11.34 20.10 -6.11
N ILE A 169 10.64 19.34 -6.95
CA ILE A 169 11.14 18.05 -7.43
C ILE A 169 12.35 18.29 -8.33
N PRO A 170 13.49 17.60 -8.10
CA PRO A 170 14.64 17.71 -8.97
C PRO A 170 14.29 17.35 -10.42
N ALA A 171 14.59 18.25 -11.37
CA ALA A 171 14.28 18.03 -12.79
C ALA A 171 14.89 16.73 -13.35
N ALA A 172 16.04 16.31 -12.82
CA ALA A 172 16.69 15.05 -13.17
C ALA A 172 15.91 13.78 -12.78
N TRP A 173 14.83 13.91 -12.00
CA TRP A 173 13.99 12.76 -11.60
C TRP A 173 12.76 12.60 -12.49
N ILE A 174 12.43 13.63 -13.28
CA ILE A 174 11.26 13.63 -14.16
C ILE A 174 11.65 13.03 -15.52
N GLY A 175 10.82 12.10 -16.02
CA GLY A 175 11.08 11.41 -17.28
C GLY A 175 12.16 10.33 -17.24
N VAL A 176 12.68 10.02 -16.03
CA VAL A 176 13.73 9.02 -15.82
C VAL A 176 13.15 7.83 -15.06
N PHE A 177 13.26 6.62 -15.63
CA PHE A 177 12.81 5.38 -15.04
C PHE A 177 14.01 4.44 -14.90
N GLU A 178 14.52 4.28 -13.68
CA GLU A 178 15.75 3.56 -13.38
C GLU A 178 15.48 2.35 -12.48
N THR A 179 16.18 1.26 -12.76
CA THR A 179 16.34 0.15 -11.81
C THR A 179 17.82 0.12 -11.44
N ALA A 180 18.11 0.41 -10.18
CA ALA A 180 19.47 0.27 -9.66
C ALA A 180 19.81 -1.21 -9.46
N PRO A 181 21.07 -1.60 -9.64
CA PRO A 181 21.53 -2.97 -9.46
C PRO A 181 21.36 -3.47 -8.03
#